data_1411e54bbee032493805b6db0b7d4541
#
_entry.id   1411e54bbee032493805b6db0b7d4541
#
_cell.length_a   1.000
_cell.length_b   1.000
_cell.length_c   1.000
_cell.angle_alpha   90.00
_cell.angle_beta   90.00
_cell.angle_gamma   90.00
#
_symmetry.space_group_name_H-M   'P 1'
#
loop_
_entity.id
_entity.type
_entity.pdbx_description
1 polymer ?
#
loop_
_entity_poly.entity_id
_entity_poly.type
_entity_poly.pdbx_seq_one_letter_code
_entity_poly.pdbx_strand_id
1 'polypeptide(L)'
;MDKVVVEYRYVDASYGVYGNLLVCMVVAIVAFFLPVFWAFVALDVLVVIPIQYHCEKKQQKKFCDGIPALVLDGNILAYDGKEIDLSQMCKAKFHPDIDYDGNILIYRKGKLWPSMEIYTDNMLIDKNVLLELIKERIVNPV
;
A
#
# COMPACT_ATOMS: atom_id res chain seq x y z
N MET A 1 18.04 21.57 -0.11
CA MET A 1 17.57 20.42 0.69
C MET A 1 17.11 19.33 -0.25
N ASP A 2 17.52 18.10 0.00
CA ASP A 2 17.45 17.08 -1.05
C ASP A 2 16.03 16.56 -1.25
N LYS A 3 15.63 16.51 -2.50
CA LYS A 3 14.43 15.84 -2.94
C LYS A 3 14.60 14.35 -2.75
N VAL A 4 13.70 13.73 -1.99
CA VAL A 4 13.65 12.28 -1.78
C VAL A 4 12.59 11.70 -2.69
N VAL A 5 13.00 10.77 -3.56
CA VAL A 5 12.10 10.05 -4.47
C VAL A 5 12.13 8.58 -4.07
N VAL A 6 10.97 8.02 -3.76
CA VAL A 6 10.81 6.61 -3.41
C VAL A 6 10.15 5.90 -4.59
N GLU A 7 10.77 4.84 -5.04
CA GLU A 7 10.27 4.02 -6.15
C GLU A 7 9.34 2.90 -5.64
N TYR A 8 8.48 2.42 -6.52
CA TYR A 8 7.72 1.21 -6.26
C TYR A 8 8.65 -0.01 -6.28
N ARG A 9 8.32 -1.00 -5.44
CA ARG A 9 8.88 -2.35 -5.57
C ARG A 9 8.23 -3.03 -6.78
N TYR A 10 9.04 -3.74 -7.56
CA TYR A 10 8.48 -4.60 -8.61
C TYR A 10 7.58 -5.68 -7.99
N VAL A 11 6.35 -5.76 -8.48
CA VAL A 11 5.39 -6.81 -8.13
C VAL A 11 5.03 -7.55 -9.40
N ASP A 12 5.24 -8.84 -9.42
CA ASP A 12 4.77 -9.70 -10.50
C ASP A 12 3.30 -10.03 -10.26
N ALA A 13 2.42 -9.39 -11.03
CA ALA A 13 0.97 -9.55 -10.91
C ALA A 13 0.51 -11.01 -11.13
N SER A 14 1.32 -11.85 -11.77
CA SER A 14 0.96 -13.26 -11.98
C SER A 14 1.19 -14.11 -10.73
N TYR A 15 2.14 -13.72 -9.87
CA TYR A 15 2.55 -14.55 -8.72
C TYR A 15 1.46 -14.66 -7.65
N GLY A 16 0.81 -13.55 -7.34
CA GLY A 16 -0.31 -13.51 -6.38
C GLY A 16 -1.51 -14.34 -6.87
N VAL A 17 -1.81 -14.24 -8.16
CA VAL A 17 -2.89 -15.02 -8.79
C VAL A 17 -2.64 -16.51 -8.71
N TYR A 18 -1.40 -16.98 -9.01
CA TYR A 18 -1.06 -18.40 -8.91
C TYR A 18 -1.15 -18.91 -7.47
N GLY A 19 -0.70 -18.14 -6.49
CA GLY A 19 -0.84 -18.48 -5.08
C GLY A 19 -2.30 -18.67 -4.67
N ASN A 20 -3.18 -17.73 -5.02
CA ASN A 20 -4.59 -17.83 -4.71
C ASN A 20 -5.29 -18.98 -5.45
N LEU A 21 -4.96 -19.22 -6.72
CA LEU A 21 -5.50 -20.37 -7.45
C LEU A 21 -5.11 -21.70 -6.81
N LEU A 22 -3.89 -21.83 -6.30
CA LEU A 22 -3.44 -23.03 -5.60
C LEU A 22 -4.24 -23.24 -4.30
N VAL A 23 -4.45 -22.18 -3.53
CA VAL A 23 -5.32 -22.23 -2.33
C VAL A 23 -6.74 -22.61 -2.69
N CYS A 24 -7.33 -22.01 -3.74
CA CYS A 24 -8.66 -22.37 -4.23
C CYS A 24 -8.76 -23.84 -4.64
N MET A 25 -7.72 -24.40 -5.27
CA MET A 25 -7.71 -25.83 -5.62
C MET A 25 -7.73 -26.73 -4.37
N VAL A 26 -6.95 -26.40 -3.34
CA VAL A 26 -6.94 -27.15 -2.09
C VAL A 26 -8.31 -27.06 -1.39
N VAL A 27 -8.88 -25.85 -1.32
CA VAL A 27 -10.21 -25.62 -0.73
C VAL A 27 -11.29 -26.34 -1.52
N ALA A 28 -11.20 -26.38 -2.85
CA ALA A 28 -12.16 -27.11 -3.69
C ALA A 28 -12.16 -28.64 -3.43
N ILE A 29 -11.00 -29.22 -3.15
CA ILE A 29 -10.89 -30.64 -2.77
C ILE A 29 -11.63 -30.87 -1.43
N VAL A 30 -11.45 -30.00 -0.45
CA VAL A 30 -12.16 -30.08 0.84
C VAL A 30 -13.65 -29.81 0.66
N ALA A 31 -14.01 -28.86 -0.21
CA ALA A 31 -15.39 -28.48 -0.50
C ALA A 31 -16.20 -29.58 -1.19
N PHE A 32 -15.53 -30.58 -1.79
CA PHE A 32 -16.21 -31.74 -2.35
C PHE A 32 -17.08 -32.46 -1.31
N PHE A 33 -16.68 -32.39 -0.04
CA PHE A 33 -17.41 -32.99 1.09
C PHE A 33 -18.41 -32.04 1.77
N LEU A 34 -18.34 -30.72 1.48
CA LEU A 34 -19.14 -29.69 2.13
C LEU A 34 -19.61 -28.64 1.11
N PRO A 35 -20.81 -28.82 0.53
CA PRO A 35 -21.28 -28.00 -0.63
C PRO A 35 -21.34 -26.49 -0.35
N VAL A 36 -21.46 -26.08 0.92
CA VAL A 36 -21.46 -24.65 1.29
C VAL A 36 -20.14 -23.95 0.90
N PHE A 37 -19.01 -24.68 0.90
CA PHE A 37 -17.72 -24.10 0.55
C PHE A 37 -17.58 -23.74 -0.93
N TRP A 38 -18.37 -24.30 -1.82
CA TRP A 38 -18.35 -23.96 -3.24
C TRP A 38 -18.72 -22.51 -3.51
N ALA A 39 -19.62 -21.93 -2.68
CA ALA A 39 -19.98 -20.52 -2.79
C ALA A 39 -18.79 -19.61 -2.49
N PHE A 40 -17.94 -19.95 -1.51
CA PHE A 40 -16.72 -19.21 -1.18
C PHE A 40 -15.68 -19.34 -2.29
N VAL A 41 -15.45 -20.54 -2.81
CA VAL A 41 -14.54 -20.76 -3.94
C VAL A 41 -14.98 -19.98 -5.17
N ALA A 42 -16.28 -20.00 -5.49
CA ALA A 42 -16.83 -19.24 -6.61
C ALA A 42 -16.64 -17.73 -6.41
N LEU A 43 -16.88 -17.20 -5.21
CA LEU A 43 -16.68 -15.80 -4.88
C LEU A 43 -15.20 -15.39 -5.05
N ASP A 44 -14.28 -16.22 -4.55
CA ASP A 44 -12.85 -15.94 -4.64
C ASP A 44 -12.38 -15.92 -6.10
N VAL A 45 -12.71 -16.93 -6.87
CA VAL A 45 -12.33 -17.05 -8.28
C VAL A 45 -12.96 -15.97 -9.17
N LEU A 46 -14.23 -15.63 -8.95
CA LEU A 46 -14.96 -14.71 -9.82
C LEU A 46 -14.80 -13.24 -9.43
N VAL A 47 -14.48 -12.94 -8.18
CA VAL A 47 -14.43 -11.56 -7.67
C VAL A 47 -13.06 -11.21 -7.13
N VAL A 48 -12.56 -11.95 -6.15
CA VAL A 48 -11.32 -11.56 -5.42
C VAL A 48 -10.10 -11.64 -6.33
N ILE A 49 -9.89 -12.77 -7.03
CA ILE A 49 -8.73 -12.96 -7.91
C ILE A 49 -8.68 -11.92 -9.04
N PRO A 50 -9.77 -11.63 -9.79
CA PRO A 50 -9.75 -10.59 -10.82
C PRO A 50 -9.46 -9.19 -10.27
N ILE A 51 -9.99 -8.84 -9.10
CA ILE A 51 -9.72 -7.54 -8.46
C ILE A 51 -8.25 -7.45 -8.08
N GLN A 52 -7.71 -8.47 -7.41
CA GLN A 52 -6.30 -8.52 -7.02
C GLN A 52 -5.40 -8.39 -8.25
N TYR A 53 -5.63 -9.19 -9.29
CA TYR A 53 -4.87 -9.14 -10.53
C TYR A 53 -4.89 -7.73 -11.15
N HIS A 54 -6.06 -7.07 -11.18
CA HIS A 54 -6.19 -5.73 -11.71
C HIS A 54 -5.37 -4.71 -10.90
N CYS A 55 -5.41 -4.80 -9.56
CA CYS A 55 -4.65 -3.92 -8.67
C CYS A 55 -3.14 -4.11 -8.84
N GLU A 56 -2.66 -5.36 -8.85
CA GLU A 56 -1.25 -5.69 -9.01
C GLU A 56 -0.73 -5.27 -10.40
N LYS A 57 -1.50 -5.50 -11.45
CA LYS A 57 -1.17 -5.07 -12.80
C LYS A 57 -1.08 -3.54 -12.93
N LYS A 58 -1.94 -2.81 -12.23
CA LYS A 58 -1.87 -1.34 -12.17
C LYS A 58 -0.58 -0.88 -11.48
N GLN A 59 -0.16 -1.55 -10.40
CA GLN A 59 1.11 -1.25 -9.73
C GLN A 59 2.32 -1.59 -10.60
N GLN A 60 2.32 -2.76 -11.22
CA GLN A 60 3.37 -3.17 -12.16
C GLN A 60 3.53 -2.15 -13.29
N LYS A 61 2.42 -1.65 -13.83
CA LYS A 61 2.44 -0.59 -14.85
C LYS A 61 3.09 0.68 -14.32
N LYS A 62 2.73 1.14 -13.11
CA LYS A 62 3.35 2.33 -12.50
C LYS A 62 4.87 2.17 -12.36
N PHE A 63 5.33 0.98 -11.95
CA PHE A 63 6.76 0.67 -11.88
C PHE A 63 7.43 0.75 -13.27
N CYS A 64 6.84 0.10 -14.28
CA CYS A 64 7.38 0.09 -15.65
C CYS A 64 7.39 1.47 -16.28
N ASP A 65 6.43 2.31 -15.96
CA ASP A 65 6.32 3.70 -16.44
C ASP A 65 7.27 4.65 -15.69
N GLY A 66 8.03 4.16 -14.70
CA GLY A 66 8.95 4.95 -13.87
C GLY A 66 8.26 6.00 -13.01
N ILE A 67 6.97 5.79 -12.68
CA ILE A 67 6.22 6.68 -11.81
C ILE A 67 6.67 6.45 -10.37
N PRO A 68 7.14 7.49 -9.65
CA PRO A 68 7.56 7.33 -8.27
C PRO A 68 6.38 6.96 -7.37
N ALA A 69 6.64 6.10 -6.37
CA ALA A 69 5.66 5.75 -5.36
C ALA A 69 5.34 6.94 -4.47
N LEU A 70 6.38 7.67 -4.07
CA LEU A 70 6.28 8.81 -3.18
C LEU A 70 7.39 9.82 -3.53
N VAL A 71 7.06 11.10 -3.45
CA VAL A 71 8.01 12.20 -3.62
C VAL A 71 7.92 13.11 -2.40
N LEU A 72 9.06 13.37 -1.78
CA LEU A 72 9.20 14.35 -0.71
C LEU A 72 10.12 15.46 -1.20
N ASP A 73 9.56 16.63 -1.49
CA ASP A 73 10.27 17.80 -2.00
C ASP A 73 10.08 18.97 -1.04
N GLY A 74 11.14 19.31 -0.29
CA GLY A 74 11.02 20.25 0.84
C GLY A 74 9.96 19.73 1.84
N ASN A 75 8.92 20.52 2.05
CA ASN A 75 7.79 20.16 2.93
C ASN A 75 6.61 19.54 2.20
N ILE A 76 6.66 19.44 0.87
CA ILE A 76 5.59 18.86 0.09
C ILE A 76 5.80 17.36 -0.02
N LEU A 77 4.81 16.63 0.43
CA LEU A 77 4.74 15.17 0.29
C LEU A 77 3.66 14.82 -0.73
N ALA A 78 4.08 14.19 -1.82
CA ALA A 78 3.20 13.69 -2.87
C ALA A 78 3.15 12.16 -2.83
N TYR A 79 1.94 11.59 -2.75
CA TYR A 79 1.68 10.16 -2.73
C TYR A 79 0.35 9.85 -3.43
N ASP A 80 0.37 8.92 -4.36
CA ASP A 80 -0.81 8.44 -5.12
C ASP A 80 -1.70 9.58 -5.68
N GLY A 81 -1.05 10.61 -6.25
CA GLY A 81 -1.73 11.76 -6.85
C GLY A 81 -2.30 12.77 -5.85
N LYS A 82 -2.03 12.61 -4.56
CA LYS A 82 -2.36 13.57 -3.51
C LYS A 82 -1.09 14.26 -3.02
N GLU A 83 -1.20 15.55 -2.74
CA GLU A 83 -0.11 16.34 -2.17
C GLU A 83 -0.55 16.94 -0.84
N ILE A 84 0.34 16.92 0.12
CA ILE A 84 0.17 17.57 1.41
C ILE A 84 1.41 18.37 1.80
N ASP A 85 1.20 19.46 2.49
CA ASP A 85 2.25 20.26 3.10
C ASP A 85 2.48 19.79 4.54
N LEU A 86 3.64 19.20 4.79
CA LEU A 86 4.02 18.65 6.10
C LEU A 86 4.16 19.73 7.18
N SER A 87 4.41 21.00 6.80
CA SER A 87 4.46 22.12 7.76
C SER A 87 3.12 22.36 8.45
N GLN A 88 2.00 21.95 7.83
CA GLN A 88 0.66 22.05 8.39
C GLN A 88 0.25 20.81 9.19
N MET A 89 1.08 19.79 9.21
CA MET A 89 0.84 18.54 9.92
C MET A 89 1.37 18.63 11.35
N CYS A 90 0.82 17.82 12.24
CA CYS A 90 1.25 17.81 13.65
C CYS A 90 1.82 16.46 14.08
N LYS A 91 1.53 15.40 13.36
CA LYS A 91 1.90 14.05 13.76
C LYS A 91 1.91 13.10 12.58
N ALA A 92 2.93 12.26 12.53
CA ALA A 92 2.94 11.03 11.76
C ALA A 92 3.10 9.84 12.69
N LYS A 93 2.36 8.77 12.49
CA LYS A 93 2.47 7.55 13.26
C LYS A 93 2.29 6.33 12.36
N PHE A 94 2.95 5.25 12.77
CA PHE A 94 2.76 3.95 12.18
C PHE A 94 1.49 3.30 12.77
N HIS A 95 0.67 2.72 11.90
CA HIS A 95 -0.46 1.89 12.28
C HIS A 95 -0.18 0.47 11.79
N PRO A 96 0.13 -0.48 12.69
CA PRO A 96 0.34 -1.87 12.29
C PRO A 96 -0.98 -2.43 11.76
N ASP A 97 -0.95 -2.99 10.56
CA ASP A 97 -2.05 -3.78 10.05
C ASP A 97 -1.77 -5.26 10.31
N ILE A 98 -2.85 -6.05 10.50
CA ILE A 98 -2.74 -7.47 10.84
C ILE A 98 -2.18 -8.27 9.66
N ASP A 99 -2.49 -7.85 8.43
CA ASP A 99 -2.18 -8.59 7.22
C ASP A 99 -1.02 -8.00 6.40
N TYR A 100 -0.53 -6.77 6.75
CA TYR A 100 0.48 -6.05 5.97
C TYR A 100 1.49 -5.36 6.88
N ASP A 101 2.61 -4.95 6.31
CA ASP A 101 3.69 -4.24 7.01
C ASP A 101 3.28 -2.93 7.69
N GLY A 102 2.00 -2.53 7.51
CA GLY A 102 1.35 -1.40 8.14
C GLY A 102 1.43 -0.10 7.35
N ASN A 103 0.68 0.88 7.81
CA ASN A 103 0.49 2.15 7.11
C ASN A 103 1.06 3.31 7.92
N ILE A 104 1.58 4.34 7.25
CA ILE A 104 1.94 5.60 7.89
C ILE A 104 0.74 6.55 7.78
N LEU A 105 0.21 6.97 8.93
CA LEU A 105 -0.91 7.90 9.05
C LEU A 105 -0.39 9.28 9.41
N ILE A 106 -0.74 10.30 8.62
CA ILE A 106 -0.33 11.69 8.82
C ILE A 106 -1.53 12.53 9.19
N TYR A 107 -1.43 13.27 10.29
CA TYR A 107 -2.52 14.02 10.87
C TYR A 107 -2.26 15.53 10.82
N ARG A 108 -3.29 16.29 10.47
CA ARG A 108 -3.31 17.76 10.56
C ARG A 108 -3.75 18.18 11.95
N LYS A 109 -3.21 19.30 12.43
CA LYS A 109 -3.60 19.89 13.73
C LYS A 109 -5.13 20.10 13.81
N GLY A 110 -5.73 19.60 14.89
CA GLY A 110 -7.18 19.72 15.14
C GLY A 110 -8.07 18.77 14.34
N LYS A 111 -7.51 17.82 13.59
CA LYS A 111 -8.26 16.77 12.88
C LYS A 111 -8.13 15.43 13.60
N LEU A 112 -9.25 14.71 13.72
CA LEU A 112 -9.30 13.35 14.29
C LEU A 112 -8.91 12.28 13.26
N TRP A 113 -9.20 12.54 11.98
CA TRP A 113 -8.92 11.63 10.87
C TRP A 113 -7.59 11.95 10.20
N PRO A 114 -6.86 10.96 9.70
CA PRO A 114 -5.63 11.20 8.98
C PRO A 114 -5.89 12.01 7.71
N SER A 115 -5.00 12.95 7.42
CA SER A 115 -5.03 13.73 6.17
C SER A 115 -4.47 12.94 5.00
N MET A 116 -3.54 12.03 5.29
CA MET A 116 -2.95 11.11 4.32
C MET A 116 -2.63 9.78 4.99
N GLU A 117 -2.81 8.71 4.25
CA GLU A 117 -2.44 7.35 4.60
C GLU A 117 -1.51 6.81 3.52
N ILE A 118 -0.35 6.29 3.93
CA ILE A 118 0.70 5.81 3.03
C ILE A 118 0.90 4.33 3.28
N TYR A 119 0.65 3.53 2.26
CA TYR A 119 0.90 2.08 2.27
C TYR A 119 2.35 1.81 1.87
N THR A 120 3.13 1.22 2.76
CA THR A 120 4.57 1.08 2.59
C THR A 120 5.02 -0.22 1.94
N ASP A 121 4.13 -1.21 1.85
CA ASP A 121 4.45 -2.57 1.41
C ASP A 121 5.06 -2.66 0.00
N ASN A 122 4.66 -1.73 -0.87
CA ASN A 122 5.08 -1.72 -2.27
C ASN A 122 6.16 -0.67 -2.58
N MET A 123 6.87 -0.19 -1.56
CA MET A 123 7.92 0.82 -1.70
C MET A 123 9.31 0.24 -1.49
N LEU A 124 10.30 0.77 -2.21
CA LEU A 124 11.72 0.46 -2.03
C LEU A 124 12.36 1.32 -0.94
N ILE A 125 11.69 1.42 0.21
CA ILE A 125 12.22 2.11 1.39
C ILE A 125 11.78 1.38 2.65
N ASP A 126 12.65 1.37 3.66
CA ASP A 126 12.24 0.87 4.98
C ASP A 126 11.21 1.82 5.60
N LYS A 127 10.13 1.24 6.12
CA LYS A 127 9.01 1.97 6.72
C LYS A 127 9.41 2.87 7.88
N ASN A 128 10.38 2.44 8.69
CA ASN A 128 10.85 3.24 9.83
C ASN A 128 11.67 4.43 9.35
N VAL A 129 12.49 4.23 8.33
CA VAL A 129 13.26 5.31 7.69
C VAL A 129 12.32 6.35 7.09
N LEU A 130 11.29 5.90 6.37
CA LEU A 130 10.30 6.81 5.79
C LEU A 130 9.53 7.58 6.87
N LEU A 131 9.11 6.90 7.94
CA LEU A 131 8.41 7.53 9.05
C LEU A 131 9.27 8.60 9.74
N GLU A 132 10.54 8.31 9.98
CA GLU A 132 11.45 9.29 10.61
C GLU A 132 11.70 10.49 9.70
N LEU A 133 11.89 10.29 8.39
CA LEU A 133 11.99 11.38 7.41
C LEU A 133 10.75 12.28 7.42
N ILE A 134 9.55 11.71 7.48
CA ILE A 134 8.30 12.48 7.55
C ILE A 134 8.20 13.23 8.88
N LYS A 135 8.53 12.60 10.01
CA LYS A 135 8.51 13.25 11.33
C LYS A 135 9.48 14.41 11.41
N GLU A 136 10.69 14.25 10.89
CA GLU A 136 11.70 15.30 10.86
C GLU A 136 11.17 16.55 10.14
N ARG A 137 10.47 16.38 9.00
CA ARG A 137 9.90 17.49 8.25
C ARG A 137 8.69 18.14 8.93
N ILE A 138 7.93 17.37 9.73
CA ILE A 138 6.84 17.91 10.53
C ILE A 138 7.37 18.79 11.68
N VAL A 139 8.49 18.37 12.32
CA VAL A 139 9.08 19.08 13.46
C VAL A 139 9.91 20.28 13.01
N ASN A 140 10.68 20.09 11.94
CA ASN A 140 11.59 21.10 11.39
C ASN A 140 11.17 21.42 9.93
N PRO A 141 10.09 22.18 9.73
CA PRO A 141 9.66 22.56 8.39
C PRO A 141 10.76 23.43 7.72
N VAL A 142 11.01 23.17 6.47
CA VAL A 142 12.03 23.80 5.63
C VAL A 142 11.45 24.92 4.80
#